data_fbe60ed9ec8bbc9ac39de1f753df5b7e
#
_entry.id   fbe60ed9ec8bbc9ac39de1f753df5b7e
#
_cell.length_a   1.000
_cell.length_b   1.000
_cell.length_c   1.000
_cell.angle_alpha   90.00
_cell.angle_beta   90.00
_cell.angle_gamma   90.00
#
_symmetry.space_group_name_H-M   'P 1'
#
loop_
_entity.id
_entity.type
_entity.pdbx_description
1 polymer ?
#
loop_
_entity_poly.entity_id
_entity_poly.type
_entity_poly.pdbx_seq_one_letter_code
_entity_poly.pdbx_strand_id
1 'polypeptide(L)'
;RIVAMADTHNRHAGLAVPDGDVLIHAGDLTGRGSLPELDQVAEWLRSLPHPHKVVVAGNHDFALQRNPVAARALFHGLTFLEDSEATLAGLRIWGSPWQPWFHDWAFNLRRGGEIDAKWRLIPEGVDVLITHGPPLGFGDLVDRGEKVGCEDLLRHLERVKPRLHLFGHIHEDRGEWQYGPSRLVNCTTSEGELPVTVLDLP
;
A
#
# COMPACT_ATOMS: atom_id res chain seq x y z
N ARG A 1 1.54 17.00 -5.39
CA ARG A 1 1.61 15.82 -6.27
C ARG A 1 2.04 14.59 -5.49
N ILE A 2 1.29 13.49 -5.66
CA ILE A 2 1.61 12.16 -5.12
C ILE A 2 2.04 11.25 -6.28
N VAL A 3 3.14 10.53 -6.08
CA VAL A 3 3.58 9.44 -6.97
C VAL A 3 3.38 8.15 -6.21
N ALA A 4 2.56 7.24 -6.73
CA ALA A 4 2.16 6.02 -6.06
C ALA A 4 2.49 4.77 -6.86
N MET A 5 2.92 3.73 -6.16
CA MET A 5 3.21 2.41 -6.71
C MET A 5 2.93 1.32 -5.68
N ALA A 6 2.75 0.10 -6.15
CA ALA A 6 2.70 -1.13 -5.36
C ALA A 6 3.26 -2.29 -6.20
N ASP A 7 3.49 -3.43 -5.58
CA ASP A 7 3.78 -4.71 -6.23
C ASP A 7 4.99 -4.64 -7.17
N THR A 8 6.08 -4.05 -6.69
CA THR A 8 7.34 -3.97 -7.46
C THR A 8 8.14 -5.27 -7.42
N HIS A 9 7.97 -6.10 -6.40
CA HIS A 9 8.62 -7.42 -6.24
C HIS A 9 10.11 -7.41 -6.61
N ASN A 10 10.88 -6.41 -6.13
CA ASN A 10 12.28 -6.14 -6.48
C ASN A 10 12.56 -5.80 -7.96
N ARG A 11 11.53 -5.61 -8.80
CA ARG A 11 11.70 -5.20 -10.21
C ARG A 11 11.62 -3.68 -10.42
N HIS A 12 11.96 -2.93 -9.39
CA HIS A 12 11.88 -1.47 -9.36
C HIS A 12 12.93 -0.75 -10.23
N ALA A 13 14.06 -1.39 -10.55
CA ALA A 13 15.18 -0.75 -11.23
C ALA A 13 14.83 -0.18 -12.63
N GLY A 14 13.81 -0.74 -13.29
CA GLY A 14 13.35 -0.29 -14.62
C GLY A 14 12.24 0.77 -14.58
N LEU A 15 11.71 1.10 -13.40
CA LEU A 15 10.60 2.04 -13.30
C LEU A 15 11.06 3.49 -13.51
N ALA A 16 10.39 4.17 -14.44
CA ALA A 16 10.48 5.61 -14.56
C ALA A 16 9.62 6.25 -13.48
N VAL A 17 10.23 6.85 -12.46
CA VAL A 17 9.54 7.49 -11.33
C VAL A 17 9.56 9.00 -11.52
N PRO A 18 8.43 9.64 -11.87
CA PRO A 18 8.34 11.08 -12.06
C PRO A 18 8.53 11.85 -10.76
N ASP A 19 8.89 13.13 -10.84
CA ASP A 19 8.98 14.02 -9.69
C ASP A 19 7.64 14.24 -9.00
N GLY A 20 7.67 14.37 -7.68
CA GLY A 20 6.51 14.60 -6.84
C GLY A 20 6.87 15.03 -5.41
N ASP A 21 5.89 15.52 -4.68
CA ASP A 21 6.07 15.95 -3.29
C ASP A 21 6.10 14.76 -2.32
N VAL A 22 5.29 13.73 -2.61
CA VAL A 22 5.18 12.52 -1.81
C VAL A 22 5.25 11.30 -2.72
N LEU A 23 6.19 10.40 -2.42
CA LEU A 23 6.26 9.06 -3.03
C LEU A 23 5.64 8.06 -2.08
N ILE A 24 4.75 7.20 -2.57
CA ILE A 24 4.07 6.17 -1.77
C ILE A 24 4.30 4.80 -2.41
N HIS A 25 4.72 3.83 -1.59
CA HIS A 25 4.77 2.42 -1.96
C HIS A 25 3.76 1.63 -1.10
N ALA A 26 2.72 1.10 -1.73
CA ALA A 26 1.58 0.47 -1.05
C ALA A 26 1.72 -1.06 -0.86
N GLY A 27 2.95 -1.55 -0.70
CA GLY A 27 3.23 -2.95 -0.36
C GLY A 27 3.74 -3.81 -1.50
N ASP A 28 4.13 -5.05 -1.15
CA ASP A 28 4.81 -5.98 -2.04
C ASP A 28 6.07 -5.38 -2.69
N LEU A 29 6.95 -4.88 -1.80
CA LEU A 29 8.26 -4.33 -2.15
C LEU A 29 9.16 -5.42 -2.74
N THR A 30 9.05 -6.64 -2.18
CA THR A 30 9.97 -7.76 -2.41
C THR A 30 9.28 -8.97 -3.02
N GLY A 31 10.06 -9.84 -3.67
CA GLY A 31 9.53 -11.09 -4.21
C GLY A 31 9.42 -12.22 -3.18
N ARG A 32 10.38 -12.29 -2.23
CA ARG A 32 10.49 -13.37 -1.23
C ARG A 32 10.53 -12.88 0.21
N GLY A 33 10.58 -11.59 0.44
CA GLY A 33 10.53 -10.98 1.75
C GLY A 33 11.77 -11.16 2.61
N SER A 34 12.95 -11.34 2.02
CA SER A 34 14.21 -11.44 2.74
C SER A 34 14.77 -10.06 3.14
N LEU A 35 15.62 -10.01 4.19
CA LEU A 35 16.29 -8.75 4.56
C LEU A 35 17.15 -8.15 3.44
N PRO A 36 17.93 -8.93 2.65
CA PRO A 36 18.66 -8.38 1.52
C PRO A 36 17.77 -7.77 0.43
N GLU A 37 16.61 -8.37 0.14
CA GLU A 37 15.65 -7.82 -0.82
C GLU A 37 15.06 -6.50 -0.31
N LEU A 38 14.71 -6.43 0.99
CA LEU A 38 14.22 -5.20 1.62
C LEU A 38 15.28 -4.10 1.60
N ASP A 39 16.54 -4.44 1.84
CA ASP A 39 17.64 -3.47 1.81
C ASP A 39 17.82 -2.87 0.42
N GLN A 40 17.81 -3.69 -0.63
CA GLN A 40 17.86 -3.22 -2.02
C GLN A 40 16.77 -2.22 -2.38
N VAL A 41 15.52 -2.53 -2.04
CA VAL A 41 14.40 -1.64 -2.35
C VAL A 41 14.44 -0.37 -1.47
N ALA A 42 14.86 -0.47 -0.22
CA ALA A 42 15.01 0.68 0.67
C ALA A 42 16.10 1.63 0.17
N GLU A 43 17.24 1.11 -0.29
CA GLU A 43 18.30 1.92 -0.92
C GLU A 43 17.83 2.61 -2.19
N TRP A 44 17.11 1.89 -3.05
CA TRP A 44 16.53 2.47 -4.24
C TRP A 44 15.54 3.59 -3.90
N LEU A 45 14.61 3.37 -2.97
CA LEU A 45 13.68 4.40 -2.53
C LEU A 45 14.40 5.63 -1.97
N ARG A 46 15.47 5.44 -1.19
CA ARG A 46 16.28 6.56 -0.69
C ARG A 46 16.94 7.37 -1.80
N SER A 47 17.35 6.72 -2.89
CA SER A 47 18.02 7.39 -4.03
C SER A 47 17.09 8.31 -4.83
N LEU A 48 15.76 8.12 -4.73
CA LEU A 48 14.79 8.95 -5.46
C LEU A 48 14.70 10.36 -4.87
N PRO A 49 14.43 11.41 -5.69
CA PRO A 49 14.55 12.80 -5.25
C PRO A 49 13.39 13.31 -4.38
N HIS A 50 12.35 12.51 -4.17
CA HIS A 50 11.13 12.92 -3.46
C HIS A 50 11.42 13.33 -2.01
N PRO A 51 10.93 14.49 -1.54
CA PRO A 51 11.16 14.97 -0.17
C PRO A 51 10.49 14.07 0.89
N HIS A 52 9.34 13.49 0.57
CA HIS A 52 8.61 12.60 1.46
C HIS A 52 8.43 11.24 0.80
N LYS A 53 8.75 10.18 1.52
CA LYS A 53 8.64 8.80 1.02
C LYS A 53 7.95 7.95 2.08
N VAL A 54 6.81 7.37 1.71
CA VAL A 54 5.95 6.56 2.58
C VAL A 54 5.93 5.13 2.09
N VAL A 55 6.06 4.19 3.00
CA VAL A 55 6.12 2.76 2.69
C VAL A 55 5.17 2.00 3.60
N VAL A 56 4.38 1.11 3.02
CA VAL A 56 3.58 0.09 3.68
C VAL A 56 4.07 -1.27 3.21
N ALA A 57 4.04 -2.29 4.07
CA ALA A 57 4.36 -3.66 3.67
C ALA A 57 3.21 -4.31 2.89
N GLY A 58 3.51 -5.38 2.15
CA GLY A 58 2.54 -6.28 1.54
C GLY A 58 2.76 -7.74 1.94
N ASN A 59 2.01 -8.64 1.32
CA ASN A 59 2.03 -10.05 1.70
C ASN A 59 3.33 -10.78 1.32
N HIS A 60 4.10 -10.27 0.38
CA HIS A 60 5.43 -10.80 0.05
C HIS A 60 6.53 -10.33 1.00
N ASP A 61 6.29 -9.32 1.84
CA ASP A 61 7.32 -8.68 2.68
C ASP A 61 7.50 -9.39 4.04
N PHE A 62 7.76 -10.71 3.99
CA PHE A 62 7.78 -11.60 5.16
C PHE A 62 8.68 -11.13 6.31
N ALA A 63 9.87 -10.59 6.02
CA ALA A 63 10.78 -10.18 7.09
C ALA A 63 10.21 -9.01 7.91
N LEU A 64 9.38 -8.14 7.31
CA LEU A 64 8.72 -7.04 8.02
C LEU A 64 7.76 -7.55 9.10
N GLN A 65 7.13 -8.71 8.89
CA GLN A 65 6.28 -9.36 9.89
C GLN A 65 7.09 -10.26 10.84
N ARG A 66 8.03 -11.07 10.32
CA ARG A 66 8.73 -12.12 11.10
C ARG A 66 9.92 -11.58 11.90
N ASN A 67 10.58 -10.53 11.42
CA ASN A 67 11.72 -9.88 12.05
C ASN A 67 11.61 -8.35 11.98
N PRO A 68 10.55 -7.77 12.60
CA PRO A 68 10.20 -6.37 12.39
C PRO A 68 11.27 -5.39 12.83
N VAL A 69 12.05 -5.70 13.86
CA VAL A 69 13.11 -4.81 14.36
C VAL A 69 14.20 -4.63 13.31
N ALA A 70 14.77 -5.73 12.80
CA ALA A 70 15.84 -5.67 11.81
C ALA A 70 15.32 -5.14 10.46
N ALA A 71 14.12 -5.59 10.02
CA ALA A 71 13.56 -5.19 8.75
C ALA A 71 13.19 -3.70 8.71
N ARG A 72 12.55 -3.16 9.75
CA ARG A 72 12.20 -1.73 9.81
C ARG A 72 13.43 -0.82 9.90
N ALA A 73 14.51 -1.28 10.52
CA ALA A 73 15.76 -0.53 10.57
C ALA A 73 16.33 -0.23 9.17
N LEU A 74 16.04 -1.07 8.17
CA LEU A 74 16.44 -0.86 6.78
C LEU A 74 15.74 0.35 6.14
N PHE A 75 14.56 0.74 6.65
CA PHE A 75 13.79 1.88 6.16
C PHE A 75 14.12 3.22 6.85
N HIS A 76 15.30 3.33 7.49
CA HIS A 76 15.74 4.60 8.07
C HIS A 76 15.71 5.73 7.02
N GLY A 77 15.22 6.91 7.41
CA GLY A 77 15.04 8.06 6.50
C GLY A 77 13.82 7.97 5.59
N LEU A 78 13.04 6.90 5.67
CA LEU A 78 11.74 6.74 5.02
C LEU A 78 10.64 6.68 6.11
N THR A 79 9.42 7.04 5.75
CA THR A 79 8.26 6.91 6.64
C THR A 79 7.61 5.54 6.44
N PHE A 80 7.90 4.57 7.33
CA PHE A 80 7.27 3.26 7.31
C PHE A 80 6.00 3.27 8.17
N LEU A 81 4.85 2.87 7.58
CA LEU A 81 3.57 2.85 8.27
C LEU A 81 3.06 1.40 8.43
N GLU A 82 2.68 1.06 9.64
CA GLU A 82 1.97 -0.15 10.00
C GLU A 82 0.98 0.18 11.11
N ASP A 83 -0.32 0.18 10.79
CA ASP A 83 -1.41 0.60 11.68
C ASP A 83 -1.13 1.97 12.33
N SER A 84 -0.59 2.89 11.58
CA SER A 84 -0.08 4.17 12.06
C SER A 84 -0.26 5.30 11.05
N GLU A 85 -0.13 6.54 11.52
CA GLU A 85 -0.25 7.74 10.69
C GLU A 85 1.02 8.60 10.70
N ALA A 86 1.17 9.40 9.66
CA ALA A 86 2.12 10.51 9.59
C ALA A 86 1.48 11.72 8.90
N THR A 87 1.94 12.92 9.25
CA THR A 87 1.55 14.15 8.54
C THR A 87 2.72 14.62 7.69
N LEU A 88 2.56 14.60 6.37
CA LEU A 88 3.60 14.93 5.39
C LEU A 88 3.02 15.82 4.31
N ALA A 89 3.74 16.87 3.93
CA ALA A 89 3.27 17.86 2.93
C ALA A 89 1.85 18.40 3.21
N GLY A 90 1.48 18.52 4.48
CA GLY A 90 0.14 18.97 4.91
C GLY A 90 -0.98 17.92 4.83
N LEU A 91 -0.68 16.68 4.43
CA LEU A 91 -1.62 15.57 4.34
C LEU A 91 -1.50 14.64 5.54
N ARG A 92 -2.62 14.24 6.14
CA ARG A 92 -2.69 13.13 7.11
C ARG A 92 -2.76 11.82 6.33
N ILE A 93 -1.72 11.00 6.46
CA ILE A 93 -1.56 9.74 5.76
C ILE A 93 -1.58 8.61 6.78
N TRP A 94 -2.45 7.62 6.62
CA TRP A 94 -2.50 6.41 7.44
C TRP A 94 -2.21 5.18 6.59
N GLY A 95 -1.43 4.22 7.13
CA GLY A 95 -1.00 3.05 6.40
C GLY A 95 -1.11 1.74 7.17
N SER A 96 -1.47 0.65 6.47
CA SER A 96 -1.61 -0.70 7.03
C SER A 96 -1.40 -1.79 5.99
N PRO A 97 -0.66 -2.87 6.35
CA PRO A 97 -0.32 -3.95 5.41
C PRO A 97 -1.35 -5.07 5.34
N TRP A 98 -2.32 -5.12 6.27
CA TRP A 98 -3.19 -6.28 6.44
C TRP A 98 -4.12 -6.51 5.27
N GLN A 99 -4.34 -7.81 4.96
CA GLN A 99 -5.31 -8.25 3.96
C GLN A 99 -6.05 -9.52 4.42
N PRO A 100 -7.19 -9.84 3.79
CA PRO A 100 -7.89 -11.09 4.03
C PRO A 100 -7.00 -12.28 3.77
N TRP A 101 -7.12 -13.32 4.61
CA TRP A 101 -6.34 -14.54 4.55
C TRP A 101 -6.34 -15.15 3.14
N PHE A 102 -5.14 -15.31 2.60
CA PHE A 102 -4.89 -15.94 1.31
C PHE A 102 -3.58 -16.73 1.40
N HIS A 103 -3.63 -18.06 1.31
CA HIS A 103 -2.49 -18.94 1.54
C HIS A 103 -1.74 -18.63 2.86
N ASP A 104 -0.47 -19.03 2.97
CA ASP A 104 0.40 -18.75 4.13
C ASP A 104 1.31 -17.53 3.89
N TRP A 105 0.74 -16.45 3.34
CA TRP A 105 1.44 -15.20 3.08
C TRP A 105 1.58 -14.34 4.35
N ALA A 106 2.43 -13.32 4.28
CA ALA A 106 2.58 -12.37 5.38
C ALA A 106 1.33 -11.47 5.50
N PHE A 107 1.15 -10.87 6.67
CA PHE A 107 0.08 -9.91 6.98
C PHE A 107 -1.35 -10.39 6.69
N ASN A 108 -1.57 -11.69 6.76
CA ASN A 108 -2.89 -12.30 6.63
C ASN A 108 -3.70 -12.20 7.93
N LEU A 109 -4.98 -11.82 7.82
CA LEU A 109 -5.96 -11.89 8.90
C LEU A 109 -7.27 -12.46 8.39
N ARG A 110 -8.00 -13.16 9.28
CA ARG A 110 -9.33 -13.68 8.94
C ARG A 110 -10.31 -12.53 8.77
N ARG A 111 -11.20 -12.68 7.79
CA ARG A 111 -12.32 -11.76 7.58
C ARG A 111 -13.18 -11.68 8.84
N GLY A 112 -13.87 -10.57 9.06
CA GLY A 112 -14.64 -10.28 10.26
C GLY A 112 -13.74 -9.79 11.40
N GLY A 113 -13.93 -10.30 12.63
CA GLY A 113 -13.39 -9.70 13.84
C GLY A 113 -11.88 -9.43 13.88
N GLU A 114 -11.05 -10.28 13.27
CA GLU A 114 -9.59 -10.10 13.29
C GLU A 114 -9.18 -8.90 12.44
N ILE A 115 -9.60 -8.87 11.17
CA ILE A 115 -9.21 -7.80 10.25
C ILE A 115 -9.99 -6.50 10.53
N ASP A 116 -11.25 -6.61 10.96
CA ASP A 116 -12.08 -5.46 11.36
C ASP A 116 -11.45 -4.70 12.53
N ALA A 117 -10.80 -5.40 13.48
CA ALA A 117 -10.09 -4.76 14.57
C ALA A 117 -8.95 -3.84 14.09
N LYS A 118 -8.31 -4.17 12.95
CA LYS A 118 -7.30 -3.32 12.32
C LYS A 118 -7.92 -2.07 11.67
N TRP A 119 -9.02 -2.25 10.97
CA TRP A 119 -9.68 -1.13 10.29
C TRP A 119 -10.34 -0.15 11.26
N ARG A 120 -10.70 -0.58 12.47
CA ARG A 120 -11.15 0.31 13.56
C ARG A 120 -10.08 1.30 14.01
N LEU A 121 -8.79 0.98 13.82
CA LEU A 121 -7.67 1.87 14.17
C LEU A 121 -7.55 3.06 13.23
N ILE A 122 -8.13 3.00 12.03
CA ILE A 122 -8.08 4.11 11.07
C ILE A 122 -8.80 5.32 11.66
N PRO A 123 -8.12 6.45 11.89
CA PRO A 123 -8.76 7.63 12.45
C PRO A 123 -9.66 8.34 11.42
N GLU A 124 -10.60 9.11 11.89
CA GLU A 124 -11.37 10.02 11.02
C GLU A 124 -10.50 11.20 10.57
N GLY A 125 -10.83 11.77 9.41
CA GLY A 125 -10.12 12.93 8.88
C GLY A 125 -8.74 12.58 8.26
N VAL A 126 -8.52 11.32 7.87
CA VAL A 126 -7.37 10.92 7.05
C VAL A 126 -7.57 11.45 5.64
N ASP A 127 -6.55 12.12 5.09
CA ASP A 127 -6.56 12.57 3.70
C ASP A 127 -6.21 11.41 2.75
N VAL A 128 -5.17 10.65 3.08
CA VAL A 128 -4.68 9.54 2.28
C VAL A 128 -4.65 8.27 3.11
N LEU A 129 -5.43 7.29 2.72
CA LEU A 129 -5.40 5.94 3.26
C LEU A 129 -4.55 5.05 2.35
N ILE A 130 -3.66 4.26 2.93
CA ILE A 130 -2.85 3.28 2.23
C ILE A 130 -3.11 1.91 2.83
N THR A 131 -3.61 0.97 2.04
CA THR A 131 -3.67 -0.44 2.42
C THR A 131 -2.97 -1.28 1.35
N HIS A 132 -2.43 -2.46 1.70
CA HIS A 132 -1.88 -3.29 0.63
C HIS A 132 -2.99 -3.88 -0.21
N GLY A 133 -3.96 -4.57 0.40
CA GLY A 133 -5.09 -5.15 -0.32
C GLY A 133 -6.25 -4.18 -0.57
N PRO A 134 -7.06 -4.45 -1.62
CA PRO A 134 -8.21 -3.62 -2.01
C PRO A 134 -9.43 -3.80 -1.09
N PRO A 135 -10.35 -2.80 -1.04
CA PRO A 135 -11.70 -3.00 -0.53
C PRO A 135 -12.53 -3.85 -1.50
N LEU A 136 -13.57 -4.52 -1.00
CA LEU A 136 -14.46 -5.32 -1.84
C LEU A 136 -15.14 -4.46 -2.92
N GLY A 137 -15.07 -4.92 -4.17
CA GLY A 137 -15.76 -4.32 -5.31
C GLY A 137 -14.99 -3.27 -6.09
N PHE A 138 -13.75 -2.97 -5.66
CA PHE A 138 -12.92 -1.93 -6.28
C PHE A 138 -11.47 -2.40 -6.40
N GLY A 139 -11.01 -2.66 -7.63
CA GLY A 139 -9.66 -3.12 -7.88
C GLY A 139 -9.37 -4.51 -7.31
N ASP A 140 -10.38 -5.37 -7.24
CA ASP A 140 -10.35 -6.65 -6.53
C ASP A 140 -10.75 -7.86 -7.39
N LEU A 141 -10.91 -7.66 -8.71
CA LEU A 141 -11.31 -8.71 -9.65
C LEU A 141 -10.08 -9.49 -10.12
N VAL A 142 -10.01 -10.78 -9.82
CA VAL A 142 -8.96 -11.67 -10.30
C VAL A 142 -9.36 -12.36 -11.61
N ASP A 143 -8.39 -12.92 -12.37
CA ASP A 143 -8.59 -13.54 -13.69
C ASP A 143 -9.70 -14.60 -13.75
N ARG A 144 -9.94 -15.32 -12.65
CA ARG A 144 -11.04 -16.30 -12.54
C ARG A 144 -12.43 -15.69 -12.35
N GLY A 145 -12.54 -14.35 -12.37
CA GLY A 145 -13.80 -13.62 -12.27
C GLY A 145 -14.34 -13.47 -10.84
N GLU A 146 -13.53 -13.75 -9.82
CA GLU A 146 -13.90 -13.59 -8.42
C GLU A 146 -13.47 -12.23 -7.88
N LYS A 147 -14.28 -11.63 -7.00
CA LYS A 147 -13.94 -10.45 -6.21
C LYS A 147 -13.37 -10.88 -4.87
N VAL A 148 -12.13 -10.53 -4.61
CA VAL A 148 -11.37 -11.01 -3.44
C VAL A 148 -11.10 -9.92 -2.40
N GLY A 149 -11.51 -8.68 -2.65
CA GLY A 149 -11.29 -7.53 -1.78
C GLY A 149 -11.88 -7.69 -0.37
N CYS A 150 -11.52 -6.78 0.53
CA CYS A 150 -11.92 -6.82 1.93
C CYS A 150 -13.25 -6.10 2.16
N GLU A 151 -14.28 -6.87 2.53
CA GLU A 151 -15.61 -6.33 2.88
C GLU A 151 -15.55 -5.46 4.14
N ASP A 152 -14.75 -5.89 5.13
CA ASP A 152 -14.58 -5.14 6.38
C ASP A 152 -13.96 -3.76 6.10
N LEU A 153 -12.95 -3.69 5.23
CA LEU A 153 -12.33 -2.42 4.81
C LEU A 153 -13.35 -1.51 4.10
N LEU A 154 -14.17 -2.06 3.20
CA LEU A 154 -15.21 -1.29 2.50
C LEU A 154 -16.16 -0.61 3.48
N ARG A 155 -16.62 -1.33 4.53
CA ARG A 155 -17.48 -0.75 5.58
C ARG A 155 -16.78 0.40 6.32
N HIS A 156 -15.48 0.28 6.59
CA HIS A 156 -14.73 1.35 7.25
C HIS A 156 -14.50 2.58 6.35
N LEU A 157 -14.43 2.41 5.03
CA LEU A 157 -14.38 3.56 4.11
C LEU A 157 -15.62 4.47 4.22
N GLU A 158 -16.80 3.91 4.54
CA GLU A 158 -18.02 4.71 4.79
C GLU A 158 -17.89 5.62 6.01
N ARG A 159 -17.13 5.22 7.01
CA ARG A 159 -16.85 6.01 8.22
C ARG A 159 -15.71 7.00 8.01
N VAL A 160 -14.58 6.51 7.47
CA VAL A 160 -13.32 7.27 7.36
C VAL A 160 -13.39 8.31 6.26
N LYS A 161 -13.95 7.96 5.11
CA LYS A 161 -14.12 8.83 3.92
C LYS A 161 -12.81 9.55 3.54
N PRO A 162 -11.69 8.83 3.35
CA PRO A 162 -10.45 9.48 2.94
C PRO A 162 -10.65 10.17 1.58
N ARG A 163 -9.89 11.22 1.31
CA ARG A 163 -9.91 11.86 -0.03
C ARG A 163 -9.32 10.93 -1.09
N LEU A 164 -8.31 10.15 -0.71
CA LEU A 164 -7.62 9.18 -1.55
C LEU A 164 -7.37 7.89 -0.79
N HIS A 165 -7.66 6.75 -1.41
CA HIS A 165 -7.27 5.43 -0.94
C HIS A 165 -6.41 4.74 -1.98
N LEU A 166 -5.16 4.43 -1.63
CA LEU A 166 -4.16 3.76 -2.46
C LEU A 166 -3.99 2.32 -2.00
N PHE A 167 -3.94 1.40 -2.94
CA PHE A 167 -3.70 -0.01 -2.69
C PHE A 167 -3.06 -0.70 -3.92
N GLY A 168 -2.72 -1.98 -3.81
CA GLY A 168 -2.19 -2.84 -4.85
C GLY A 168 -2.74 -4.25 -4.76
N HIS A 169 -1.86 -5.27 -4.70
CA HIS A 169 -2.14 -6.67 -4.46
C HIS A 169 -2.81 -7.42 -5.61
N ILE A 170 -3.85 -6.88 -6.22
CA ILE A 170 -4.54 -7.51 -7.36
C ILE A 170 -4.03 -6.86 -8.64
N HIS A 171 -3.08 -7.54 -9.30
CA HIS A 171 -2.39 -7.02 -10.47
C HIS A 171 -3.33 -6.87 -11.67
N GLU A 172 -4.29 -7.77 -11.78
CA GLU A 172 -5.23 -7.89 -12.90
C GLU A 172 -6.24 -6.72 -12.95
N ASP A 173 -6.56 -6.14 -11.78
CA ASP A 173 -7.60 -5.10 -11.68
C ASP A 173 -7.00 -3.75 -11.29
N ARG A 174 -5.96 -3.33 -12.04
CA ARG A 174 -5.43 -1.97 -11.93
C ARG A 174 -6.43 -0.97 -12.45
N GLY A 175 -6.68 0.10 -11.69
CA GLY A 175 -7.64 1.11 -12.11
C GLY A 175 -7.90 2.17 -11.06
N GLU A 176 -8.92 2.96 -11.33
CA GLU A 176 -9.36 4.06 -10.48
C GLU A 176 -10.88 4.08 -10.41
N TRP A 177 -11.41 4.30 -9.22
CA TRP A 177 -12.84 4.33 -8.93
C TRP A 177 -13.19 5.47 -7.99
N GLN A 178 -14.47 5.83 -7.98
CA GLN A 178 -15.05 6.77 -7.03
C GLN A 178 -16.00 6.04 -6.09
N TYR A 179 -15.81 6.19 -4.77
CA TYR A 179 -16.71 5.67 -3.73
C TYR A 179 -17.08 6.78 -2.74
N GLY A 180 -18.29 7.33 -2.86
CA GLY A 180 -18.67 8.52 -2.13
C GLY A 180 -17.69 9.67 -2.40
N PRO A 181 -17.11 10.32 -1.36
CA PRO A 181 -16.12 11.37 -1.55
C PRO A 181 -14.70 10.84 -1.84
N SER A 182 -14.48 9.53 -1.74
CA SER A 182 -13.15 8.92 -1.82
C SER A 182 -12.80 8.48 -3.24
N ARG A 183 -11.62 8.90 -3.71
CA ARG A 183 -10.99 8.38 -4.92
C ARG A 183 -10.18 7.13 -4.53
N LEU A 184 -10.48 5.98 -5.15
CA LEU A 184 -9.84 4.70 -4.88
C LEU A 184 -8.94 4.35 -6.06
N VAL A 185 -7.69 3.95 -5.80
CA VAL A 185 -6.71 3.70 -6.85
C VAL A 185 -5.90 2.45 -6.55
N ASN A 186 -6.02 1.45 -7.41
CA ASN A 186 -5.09 0.34 -7.45
C ASN A 186 -3.85 0.80 -8.23
N CYS A 187 -2.77 1.08 -7.50
CA CYS A 187 -1.52 1.61 -8.05
C CYS A 187 -0.45 0.53 -8.30
N THR A 188 -0.86 -0.73 -8.47
CA THR A 188 0.05 -1.82 -8.81
C THR A 188 0.90 -1.49 -10.02
N THR A 189 2.17 -1.85 -9.98
CA THR A 189 3.07 -1.81 -11.13
C THR A 189 3.18 -3.17 -11.83
N SER A 190 2.47 -4.18 -11.33
CA SER A 190 2.52 -5.54 -11.87
C SER A 190 3.96 -6.00 -12.11
N GLU A 191 4.75 -6.04 -11.02
CA GLU A 191 6.16 -6.43 -11.06
C GLU A 191 7.04 -5.52 -11.96
N GLY A 192 6.71 -4.23 -12.05
CA GLY A 192 7.46 -3.26 -12.84
C GLY A 192 7.09 -3.22 -14.34
N GLU A 193 6.05 -3.94 -14.76
CA GLU A 193 5.57 -3.94 -16.15
C GLU A 193 4.69 -2.72 -16.47
N LEU A 194 4.01 -2.16 -15.45
CA LEU A 194 3.14 -1.01 -15.59
C LEU A 194 3.79 0.26 -15.01
N PRO A 195 3.49 1.44 -15.55
CA PRO A 195 4.06 2.68 -15.05
C PRO A 195 3.55 2.99 -13.62
N VAL A 196 4.30 3.80 -12.89
CA VAL A 196 3.83 4.37 -11.62
C VAL A 196 2.62 5.29 -11.83
N THR A 197 1.80 5.45 -10.80
CA THR A 197 0.60 6.30 -10.84
C THR A 197 0.95 7.70 -10.33
N VAL A 198 0.54 8.74 -11.05
CA VAL A 198 0.72 10.14 -10.66
C VAL A 198 -0.63 10.77 -10.37
N LEU A 199 -0.77 11.38 -9.20
CA LEU A 199 -2.01 11.95 -8.70
C LEU A 199 -1.77 13.38 -8.19
N ASP A 200 -2.57 14.32 -8.67
CA ASP A 200 -2.63 15.64 -8.09
C ASP A 200 -3.85 15.71 -7.16
N LEU A 201 -3.62 15.95 -5.86
CA LEU A 201 -4.68 16.26 -4.91
C LEU A 201 -4.82 17.78 -4.83
N PRO A 202 -6.03 18.31 -5.03
CA PRO A 202 -6.30 19.75 -4.92
C PRO A 202 -6.16 20.25 -3.48
#